data_28027c4659ee04707f4c57ff97a1cac7
#
_entry.id   28027c4659ee04707f4c57ff97a1cac7
#
_cell.length_a   1.000
_cell.length_b   1.000
_cell.length_c   1.000
_cell.angle_alpha   90.00
_cell.angle_beta   90.00
_cell.angle_gamma   90.00
#
_symmetry.space_group_name_H-M   'P 1'
#
loop_
_entity.id
_entity.type
_entity.pdbx_description
1 polymer ?
#
loop_
_entity_poly.entity_id
_entity_poly.type
_entity_poly.pdbx_seq_one_letter_code
_entity_poly.pdbx_strand_id
1 'polypeptide(L)'
;MATNHHDTGYKELFSHPEFVQQLVEGFAPNEIASLMDFSTLRSHSGNYITPLFEERFEDVVWSVEVTWEGITQRVFLYILLEFQSKVDSRMPLRLMHYVACFYDHLLKTREAKVRQGLPPIFPMVLYNGSQRWSARQDIYEMVQSRGRISNPSPV
;
A
#
# COMPACT_ATOMS: atom_id res chain seq x y z
N MET A 1 16.37 4.64 -25.18
CA MET A 1 15.04 4.25 -24.69
C MET A 1 15.13 2.85 -24.09
N ALA A 2 15.55 2.75 -22.87
CA ALA A 2 15.49 1.49 -22.13
C ALA A 2 14.11 1.42 -21.48
N THR A 3 13.27 0.70 -22.12
CA THR A 3 11.84 0.63 -21.98
C THR A 3 11.43 -0.38 -20.91
N ASN A 4 10.60 0.02 -20.05
CA ASN A 4 9.24 -0.43 -19.66
C ASN A 4 8.87 -1.93 -19.73
N HIS A 5 9.74 -2.84 -20.12
CA HIS A 5 9.40 -4.26 -20.17
C HIS A 5 9.35 -4.94 -18.78
N HIS A 6 10.07 -4.41 -17.80
CA HIS A 6 10.01 -4.94 -16.44
C HIS A 6 8.75 -4.48 -15.69
N ASP A 7 8.33 -3.25 -15.92
CA ASP A 7 7.20 -2.63 -15.22
C ASP A 7 5.88 -3.30 -15.58
N THR A 8 5.67 -3.57 -16.88
CA THR A 8 4.49 -4.26 -17.37
C THR A 8 4.37 -5.69 -16.85
N GLY A 9 5.50 -6.38 -16.68
CA GLY A 9 5.53 -7.76 -16.22
C GLY A 9 5.06 -7.93 -14.76
N TYR A 10 5.46 -7.04 -13.86
CA TYR A 10 5.03 -7.08 -12.46
C TYR A 10 3.57 -6.70 -12.28
N LYS A 11 3.09 -5.70 -13.02
CA LYS A 11 1.68 -5.33 -13.00
C LYS A 11 0.79 -6.47 -13.49
N GLU A 12 1.19 -7.15 -14.56
CA GLU A 12 0.51 -8.32 -15.06
C GLU A 12 0.56 -9.47 -14.05
N LEU A 13 1.72 -9.72 -13.42
CA LEU A 13 1.88 -10.74 -12.39
C LEU A 13 0.88 -10.53 -11.25
N PHE A 14 0.79 -9.32 -10.71
CA PHE A 14 -0.12 -8.98 -9.61
C PHE A 14 -1.55 -8.66 -10.06
N SER A 15 -1.88 -8.92 -11.32
CA SER A 15 -3.26 -9.01 -11.78
C SER A 15 -3.91 -10.37 -11.47
N HIS A 16 -3.10 -11.36 -11.05
CA HIS A 16 -3.56 -12.69 -10.68
C HIS A 16 -3.67 -12.86 -9.16
N PRO A 17 -4.81 -13.34 -8.64
CA PRO A 17 -5.02 -13.45 -7.19
C PRO A 17 -4.03 -14.37 -6.49
N GLU A 18 -3.54 -15.40 -7.15
CA GLU A 18 -2.58 -16.35 -6.59
C GLU A 18 -1.25 -15.67 -6.20
N PHE A 19 -0.78 -14.74 -7.01
CA PHE A 19 0.45 -14.02 -6.73
C PHE A 19 0.26 -12.96 -5.66
N VAL A 20 -0.91 -12.33 -5.60
CA VAL A 20 -1.27 -11.41 -4.51
C VAL A 20 -1.30 -12.14 -3.18
N GLN A 21 -1.92 -13.33 -3.14
CA GLN A 21 -1.93 -14.17 -1.95
C GLN A 21 -0.51 -14.55 -1.51
N GLN A 22 0.33 -15.01 -2.42
CA GLN A 22 1.73 -15.36 -2.12
C GLN A 22 2.52 -14.16 -1.61
N LEU A 23 2.31 -12.97 -2.18
CA LEU A 23 2.95 -11.74 -1.71
C LEU A 23 2.54 -11.42 -0.27
N VAL A 24 1.25 -11.47 0.03
CA VAL A 24 0.75 -11.19 1.38
C VAL A 24 1.26 -12.24 2.38
N GLU A 25 1.15 -13.51 2.06
CA GLU A 25 1.62 -14.59 2.94
C GLU A 25 3.12 -14.55 3.19
N GLY A 26 3.90 -14.09 2.20
CA GLY A 26 5.36 -13.99 2.32
C GLY A 26 5.87 -12.77 3.07
N PHE A 27 5.16 -11.67 3.06
CA PHE A 27 5.66 -10.38 3.55
C PHE A 27 4.80 -9.71 4.63
N ALA A 28 3.52 -10.01 4.69
CA ALA A 28 2.68 -9.49 5.78
C ALA A 28 2.90 -10.29 7.08
N PRO A 29 2.72 -9.68 8.24
CA PRO A 29 2.71 -10.42 9.49
C PRO A 29 1.68 -11.56 9.47
N ASN A 30 2.07 -12.73 9.96
CA ASN A 30 1.20 -13.92 9.95
C ASN A 30 -0.12 -13.68 10.69
N GLU A 31 -0.11 -12.86 11.73
CA GLU A 31 -1.28 -12.49 12.51
C GLU A 31 -2.31 -11.75 11.66
N ILE A 32 -1.86 -11.01 10.65
CA ILE A 32 -2.73 -10.28 9.72
C ILE A 32 -3.14 -11.18 8.55
N ALA A 33 -2.18 -11.85 7.94
CA ALA A 33 -2.43 -12.70 6.78
C ALA A 33 -3.40 -13.85 7.09
N SER A 34 -3.31 -14.43 8.30
CA SER A 34 -4.19 -15.52 8.73
C SER A 34 -5.67 -15.12 8.90
N LEU A 35 -5.95 -13.83 9.02
CA LEU A 35 -7.32 -13.31 9.15
C LEU A 35 -7.98 -13.07 7.78
N MET A 36 -7.22 -13.13 6.70
CA MET A 36 -7.68 -12.83 5.35
C MET A 36 -8.30 -14.07 4.71
N ASP A 37 -9.48 -13.92 4.12
CA ASP A 37 -10.07 -14.91 3.24
C ASP A 37 -9.67 -14.63 1.79
N PHE A 38 -8.60 -15.29 1.33
CA PHE A 38 -8.07 -15.07 -0.01
C PHE A 38 -9.01 -15.52 -1.14
N SER A 39 -10.03 -16.31 -0.84
CA SER A 39 -11.07 -16.63 -1.82
C SER A 39 -11.93 -15.43 -2.20
N THR A 40 -11.92 -14.38 -1.38
CA THR A 40 -12.66 -13.14 -1.59
C THR A 40 -11.86 -12.05 -2.30
N LEU A 41 -10.62 -12.33 -2.71
CA LEU A 41 -9.79 -11.39 -3.42
C LEU A 41 -10.48 -10.85 -4.66
N ARG A 42 -10.57 -9.52 -4.76
CA ARG A 42 -11.17 -8.82 -5.88
C ARG A 42 -10.25 -7.70 -6.36
N SER A 43 -9.94 -7.70 -7.65
CA SER A 43 -9.15 -6.65 -8.28
C SER A 43 -9.96 -5.37 -8.47
N HIS A 44 -9.32 -4.25 -8.21
CA HIS A 44 -9.82 -2.90 -8.50
C HIS A 44 -8.89 -2.26 -9.53
N SER A 45 -9.42 -2.02 -10.72
CA SER A 45 -8.66 -1.37 -11.79
C SER A 45 -8.77 0.15 -11.68
N GLY A 46 -7.68 0.84 -11.96
CA GLY A 46 -7.64 2.28 -12.08
C GLY A 46 -6.30 2.85 -11.64
N ASN A 47 -5.91 3.94 -12.25
CA ASN A 47 -4.79 4.75 -11.78
C ASN A 47 -5.35 5.78 -10.80
N TYR A 48 -5.02 5.61 -9.53
CA TYR A 48 -5.44 6.51 -8.45
C TYR A 48 -4.44 7.64 -8.21
N ILE A 49 -3.29 7.57 -8.90
CA ILE A 49 -2.22 8.56 -8.80
C ILE A 49 -2.60 9.77 -9.65
N THR A 50 -2.55 10.95 -9.05
CA THR A 50 -2.78 12.20 -9.75
C THR A 50 -1.65 12.50 -10.75
N PRO A 51 -1.94 13.19 -11.89
CA PRO A 51 -0.94 13.53 -12.91
C PRO A 51 0.29 14.30 -12.39
N LEU A 52 0.21 14.92 -11.23
CA LEU A 52 1.31 15.67 -10.61
C LEU A 52 2.48 14.79 -10.13
N PHE A 53 2.28 13.48 -10.04
CA PHE A 53 3.28 12.52 -9.57
C PHE A 53 3.61 11.47 -10.64
N GLU A 54 3.57 11.88 -11.88
CA GLU A 54 3.69 11.04 -13.06
C GLU A 54 4.93 10.12 -13.08
N GLU A 55 4.72 8.99 -13.69
CA GLU A 55 5.62 8.18 -14.53
C GLU A 55 6.48 7.11 -13.86
N ARG A 56 6.56 7.02 -12.54
CA ARG A 56 7.55 6.11 -11.93
C ARG A 56 6.98 5.02 -11.05
N PHE A 57 5.68 5.07 -10.79
CA PHE A 57 5.00 4.13 -9.91
C PHE A 57 3.78 3.57 -10.59
N GLU A 58 3.64 2.28 -10.50
CA GLU A 58 2.38 1.62 -10.81
C GLU A 58 1.75 1.13 -9.52
N ASP A 59 0.45 1.27 -9.41
CA ASP A 59 -0.32 0.77 -8.31
C ASP A 59 -1.20 -0.41 -8.74
N VAL A 60 -1.30 -1.38 -7.87
CA VAL A 60 -2.22 -2.50 -7.99
C VAL A 60 -3.05 -2.54 -6.72
N VAL A 61 -4.36 -2.49 -6.87
CA VAL A 61 -5.29 -2.47 -5.74
C VAL A 61 -6.17 -3.70 -5.76
N TRP A 62 -6.21 -4.39 -4.63
CA TRP A 62 -7.09 -5.52 -4.37
C TRP A 62 -7.89 -5.27 -3.10
N SER A 63 -9.04 -5.90 -2.99
CA SER A 63 -9.75 -5.99 -1.73
C SER A 63 -9.85 -7.45 -1.30
N VAL A 64 -9.92 -7.66 0.01
CA VAL A 64 -10.03 -8.97 0.64
C VAL A 64 -10.89 -8.84 1.89
N GLU A 65 -11.69 -9.84 2.20
CA GLU A 65 -12.42 -9.89 3.46
C GLU A 65 -11.53 -10.37 4.60
N VAL A 66 -11.63 -9.70 5.73
CA VAL A 66 -10.93 -9.99 6.97
C VAL A 66 -11.95 -10.20 8.07
N THR A 67 -11.85 -11.30 8.79
CA THR A 67 -12.71 -11.57 9.95
C THR A 67 -11.87 -11.48 11.23
N TRP A 68 -12.29 -10.59 12.11
CA TRP A 68 -11.70 -10.38 13.43
C TRP A 68 -12.80 -10.34 14.49
N GLU A 69 -12.67 -11.19 15.51
CA GLU A 69 -13.65 -11.26 16.60
C GLU A 69 -15.12 -11.35 16.14
N GLY A 70 -15.38 -12.14 15.11
CA GLY A 70 -16.72 -12.32 14.54
C GLY A 70 -17.20 -11.19 13.63
N ILE A 71 -16.38 -10.15 13.42
CA ILE A 71 -16.70 -9.04 12.53
C ILE A 71 -15.93 -9.26 11.23
N THR A 72 -16.67 -9.32 10.11
CA THR A 72 -16.10 -9.38 8.77
C THR A 72 -16.15 -8.01 8.13
N GLN A 73 -15.03 -7.54 7.63
CA GLN A 73 -14.94 -6.28 6.90
C GLN A 73 -14.03 -6.40 5.70
N ARG A 74 -14.28 -5.57 4.71
CA ARG A 74 -13.44 -5.45 3.53
C ARG A 74 -12.22 -4.59 3.81
N VAL A 75 -11.04 -5.11 3.48
CA VAL A 75 -9.76 -4.41 3.59
C VAL A 75 -9.17 -4.25 2.19
N PHE A 76 -8.61 -3.10 1.90
CA PHE A 76 -7.91 -2.86 0.64
C PHE A 76 -6.41 -3.10 0.79
N LEU A 77 -5.88 -3.86 -0.16
CA LEU A 77 -4.44 -4.05 -0.34
C LEU A 77 -3.98 -3.07 -1.42
N TYR A 78 -3.24 -2.05 -1.02
CA TYR A 78 -2.69 -1.07 -1.93
C TYR A 78 -1.21 -1.38 -2.18
N ILE A 79 -0.91 -1.95 -3.34
CA ILE A 79 0.42 -2.41 -3.69
C ILE A 79 1.04 -1.39 -4.64
N LEU A 80 2.07 -0.69 -4.17
CA LEU A 80 2.85 0.24 -4.95
C LEU A 80 4.09 -0.45 -5.49
N LEU A 81 4.23 -0.50 -6.81
CA LEU A 81 5.36 -1.10 -7.50
C LEU A 81 6.41 -0.03 -7.77
N GLU A 82 7.56 -0.12 -7.12
CA GLU A 82 8.69 0.80 -7.23
C GLU A 82 9.83 0.15 -8.03
N PHE A 83 10.08 0.64 -9.23
CA PHE A 83 11.08 0.09 -10.15
C PHE A 83 12.33 0.95 -10.31
N GLN A 84 12.51 1.95 -9.47
CA GLN A 84 13.68 2.82 -9.56
C GLN A 84 14.93 2.16 -9.03
N SER A 85 16.08 2.48 -9.65
CA SER A 85 17.38 2.03 -9.18
C SER A 85 17.79 2.64 -7.83
N LYS A 86 17.17 3.76 -7.45
CA LYS A 86 17.45 4.48 -6.20
C LYS A 86 16.22 4.47 -5.29
N VAL A 87 16.47 4.30 -3.99
CA VAL A 87 15.45 4.41 -2.96
C VAL A 87 14.95 5.85 -2.86
N ASP A 88 13.63 6.03 -2.89
CA ASP A 88 13.04 7.33 -2.63
C ASP A 88 12.86 7.55 -1.13
N SER A 89 13.64 8.48 -0.60
CA SER A 89 13.57 8.84 0.82
C SER A 89 12.24 9.47 1.25
N ARG A 90 11.42 9.89 0.28
CA ARG A 90 10.09 10.49 0.52
C ARG A 90 8.96 9.47 0.50
N MET A 91 9.28 8.18 0.42
CA MET A 91 8.27 7.13 0.23
C MET A 91 7.15 7.15 1.28
N PRO A 92 7.40 7.34 2.59
CA PRO A 92 6.31 7.42 3.56
C PRO A 92 5.32 8.56 3.28
N LEU A 93 5.83 9.73 2.90
CA LEU A 93 5.00 10.88 2.52
C LEU A 93 4.18 10.60 1.25
N ARG A 94 4.80 9.96 0.27
CA ARG A 94 4.12 9.58 -0.96
C ARG A 94 3.02 8.55 -0.72
N LEU A 95 3.28 7.53 0.09
CA LEU A 95 2.26 6.55 0.48
C LEU A 95 1.06 7.22 1.14
N MET A 96 1.30 8.14 2.05
CA MET A 96 0.24 8.91 2.70
C MET A 96 -0.61 9.66 1.66
N HIS A 97 0.04 10.30 0.70
CA HIS A 97 -0.64 10.99 -0.39
C HIS A 97 -1.48 10.03 -1.25
N TYR A 98 -0.91 8.89 -1.66
CA TYR A 98 -1.62 7.93 -2.51
C TYR A 98 -2.80 7.29 -1.79
N VAL A 99 -2.65 6.96 -0.52
CA VAL A 99 -3.74 6.44 0.31
C VAL A 99 -4.87 7.48 0.42
N ALA A 100 -4.55 8.75 0.61
CA ALA A 100 -5.53 9.82 0.65
C ALA A 100 -6.27 9.98 -0.69
N CYS A 101 -5.56 9.91 -1.81
CA CYS A 101 -6.15 9.93 -3.15
C CYS A 101 -7.08 8.72 -3.38
N PHE A 102 -6.70 7.56 -2.89
CA PHE A 102 -7.53 6.37 -3.01
C PHE A 102 -8.81 6.48 -2.18
N TYR A 103 -8.74 6.99 -0.96
CA TYR A 103 -9.94 7.28 -0.16
C TYR A 103 -10.86 8.28 -0.86
N ASP A 104 -10.30 9.32 -1.44
CA ASP A 104 -11.08 10.30 -2.21
C ASP A 104 -11.81 9.64 -3.40
N HIS A 105 -11.13 8.73 -4.10
CA HIS A 105 -11.74 7.93 -5.15
C HIS A 105 -12.91 7.06 -4.63
N LEU A 106 -12.72 6.35 -3.52
CA LEU A 106 -13.77 5.51 -2.92
C LEU A 106 -15.00 6.32 -2.52
N LEU A 107 -14.79 7.54 -2.02
CA LEU A 107 -15.88 8.45 -1.67
C LEU A 107 -16.61 8.97 -2.92
N LYS A 108 -15.89 9.34 -3.96
CA LYS A 108 -16.46 9.81 -5.23
C LYS A 108 -17.25 8.72 -5.96
N THR A 109 -16.78 7.51 -5.94
CA THR A 109 -17.46 6.35 -6.55
C THR A 109 -18.54 5.75 -5.66
N ARG A 110 -18.72 6.27 -4.46
CA ARG A 110 -19.66 5.78 -3.45
C ARG A 110 -19.41 4.36 -2.97
N GLU A 111 -18.22 3.84 -3.18
CA GLU A 111 -17.77 2.55 -2.61
C GLU A 111 -17.51 2.65 -1.11
N ALA A 112 -17.25 3.85 -0.62
CA ALA A 112 -17.16 4.15 0.81
C ALA A 112 -17.98 5.39 1.15
N LYS A 113 -18.45 5.47 2.40
CA LYS A 113 -19.19 6.62 2.94
C LYS A 113 -18.58 7.00 4.29
N VAL A 114 -18.35 8.29 4.49
CA VAL A 114 -17.78 8.81 5.76
C VAL A 114 -18.60 8.36 6.98
N ARG A 115 -19.91 8.35 6.86
CA ARG A 115 -20.82 7.94 7.95
C ARG A 115 -20.65 6.49 8.40
N GLN A 116 -20.22 5.62 7.49
CA GLN A 116 -20.00 4.19 7.76
C GLN A 116 -18.57 3.89 8.17
N GLY A 117 -17.70 4.89 8.12
CA GLY A 117 -16.27 4.75 8.31
C GLY A 117 -15.55 4.40 7.00
N LEU A 118 -14.30 4.81 6.91
CA LEU A 118 -13.45 4.46 5.79
C LEU A 118 -12.94 3.01 5.95
N PRO A 119 -12.89 2.22 4.88
CA PRO A 119 -12.34 0.87 4.96
C PRO A 119 -10.85 0.91 5.28
N PRO A 120 -10.32 -0.06 6.03
CA PRO A 120 -8.89 -0.15 6.24
C PRO A 120 -8.13 -0.35 4.93
N ILE A 121 -6.99 0.29 4.81
CA ILE A 121 -6.04 0.10 3.71
C ILE A 121 -4.75 -0.44 4.27
N PHE A 122 -4.25 -1.52 3.68
CA PHE A 122 -2.94 -2.09 3.96
C PHE A 122 -2.00 -1.72 2.80
N PRO A 123 -1.18 -0.68 2.95
CA PRO A 123 -0.25 -0.29 1.90
C PRO A 123 1.00 -1.17 1.92
N MET A 124 1.42 -1.59 0.75
CA MET A 124 2.66 -2.33 0.56
C MET A 124 3.48 -1.68 -0.54
N VAL A 125 4.79 -1.60 -0.35
CA VAL A 125 5.73 -1.16 -1.38
C VAL A 125 6.55 -2.36 -1.81
N LEU A 126 6.44 -2.72 -3.08
CA LEU A 126 7.32 -3.69 -3.70
C LEU A 126 8.44 -2.95 -4.41
N TYR A 127 9.63 -3.06 -3.84
CA TYR A 127 10.83 -2.41 -4.35
C TYR A 127 11.72 -3.43 -5.05
N ASN A 128 12.05 -3.15 -6.30
CA ASN A 128 12.95 -3.97 -7.12
C ASN A 128 14.14 -3.15 -7.61
N GLY A 129 14.77 -2.41 -6.71
CA GLY A 129 15.99 -1.66 -7.01
C GLY A 129 17.25 -2.41 -6.63
N SER A 130 18.39 -1.97 -7.17
CA SER A 130 19.71 -2.51 -6.86
C SER A 130 20.27 -2.04 -5.53
N GLN A 131 19.80 -0.92 -5.02
CA GLN A 131 20.24 -0.40 -3.72
C GLN A 131 19.43 -1.02 -2.59
N ARG A 132 20.09 -1.24 -1.46
CA ARG A 132 19.39 -1.64 -0.24
C ARG A 132 18.39 -0.57 0.17
N TRP A 133 17.19 -0.99 0.56
CA TRP A 133 16.19 -0.06 1.08
C TRP A 133 16.70 0.68 2.31
N SER A 134 16.75 2.01 2.23
CA SER A 134 17.27 2.90 3.27
C SER A 134 16.29 4.01 3.65
N ALA A 135 15.12 4.08 2.98
CA ALA A 135 14.11 5.06 3.32
C ALA A 135 13.50 4.75 4.70
N ARG A 136 13.04 5.81 5.37
CA ARG A 136 12.29 5.67 6.62
C ARG A 136 11.02 4.88 6.37
N GLN A 137 10.57 4.15 7.38
CA GLN A 137 9.39 3.30 7.26
C GLN A 137 8.10 4.01 7.69
N ASP A 138 8.23 5.19 8.28
CA ASP A 138 7.17 5.84 9.01
C ASP A 138 7.22 7.36 8.77
N ILE A 139 6.05 7.96 8.62
CA ILE A 139 5.93 9.41 8.45
C ILE A 139 6.38 10.20 9.69
N TYR A 140 6.23 9.64 10.88
CA TYR A 140 6.68 10.26 12.13
C TYR A 140 8.17 10.53 12.13
N GLU A 141 8.96 9.62 11.56
CA GLU A 141 10.40 9.79 11.44
C GLU A 141 10.81 10.94 10.50
N MET A 142 9.89 11.38 9.64
CA MET A 142 10.12 12.47 8.70
C MET A 142 9.77 13.83 9.28
N VAL A 143 8.97 13.88 10.34
CA VAL A 143 8.58 15.12 10.99
C VAL A 143 9.70 15.63 11.85
N GLN A 144 10.04 16.93 11.72
CA GLN A 144 11.05 17.55 12.56
C GLN A 144 10.59 17.58 14.01
N SER A 145 11.36 16.96 14.89
CA SER A 145 11.19 17.13 16.32
C SER A 145 12.00 18.35 16.79
N ARG A 146 11.33 19.36 17.31
CA ARG A 146 12.00 20.45 18.04
C ARG A 146 12.34 19.97 19.45
N GLY A 147 13.58 19.52 19.62
CA GLY A 147 14.10 19.04 20.89
C GLY A 147 13.65 17.63 21.22
N ARG A 148 14.54 16.85 21.83
CA ARG A 148 14.18 15.58 22.43
C ARG A 148 13.20 15.87 23.57
N ILE A 149 11.94 15.65 23.34
CA ILE A 149 11.06 15.33 24.46
C ILE A 149 11.58 13.97 24.92
N SER A 150 12.38 13.94 25.95
CA SER A 150 12.74 12.71 26.63
C SER A 150 11.43 12.04 26.99
N ASN A 151 11.15 10.91 26.34
CA ASN A 151 10.05 10.05 26.77
C ASN A 151 10.26 9.80 28.26
N PRO A 152 9.29 10.12 29.12
CA PRO A 152 9.34 9.63 30.49
C PRO A 152 9.40 8.12 30.41
N SER A 153 10.44 7.54 31.02
CA SER A 153 10.56 6.09 31.16
C SER A 153 9.24 5.54 31.69
N PRO A 154 8.71 4.46 31.09
CA PRO A 154 7.55 3.81 31.69
C PRO A 154 7.92 3.37 33.10
N VAL A 155 7.17 3.86 34.06
CA VAL A 155 7.28 3.46 35.45
C VAL A 155 6.70 2.04 35.59
#